data_b4a09c912b8fcdb420980e4f784d3ca5
#
_entry.id   b4a09c912b8fcdb420980e4f784d3ca5
#
_cell.length_a   1.000
_cell.length_b   1.000
_cell.length_c   1.000
_cell.angle_alpha   90.00
_cell.angle_beta   90.00
_cell.angle_gamma   90.00
#
_symmetry.space_group_name_H-M   'P 1'
#
loop_
_entity.id
_entity.type
_entity.pdbx_description
1 polymer ?
#
loop_
_entity_poly.entity_id
_entity_poly.type
_entity_poly.pdbx_seq_one_letter_code
_entity_poly.pdbx_strand_id
1 'polypeptide(L)'
;MEISPAKTQKFILKLFPEIMVKGDSAKRQMVGQLYTNLVKLLGVYSESISVKKFNDKLEVVTPIAYLTEVRQRLLDTSGIEQVLEALQFDEMQTLEQMKVKVNEVMGKEIVGKRFVVRVKRSGKHPFTSNDIARTIGGYMLAHNDAKGVDLHHPEVTIRLELINKQLNIIRSKHEGLGGFPLGTQGEILSLMSGGFDSTVASYLTLKRGIKTSYIFFNLGGIAHEIGVKQVAYYLWNKFGASHRARFISIPFEEVVAEIFRANHSTYMGVMLKRLMLQASERVANEMGIDALLTGESVAQVSSQTLRNLALIDQVSNTLILRPLATMDKPQIIKISAKIGTKAFAENMPEYCGVISKNPITHGSYKRMEKEAKRFDYTVLDRAVEAAQTIYVDEIIDDVKNAAPVEVIHELNDDKYVVIDIRTEDECIETSCQSIKIPFHKLKTEFKKLPQEKEYLLYCEKGIMSQLHAQYLRDLESCENVRVYRP
;
A
#
# COMPACT_ATOMS: atom_id res chain seq x y z
N MET A 1 17.93 -15.16 36.65
CA MET A 1 18.79 -14.75 35.54
C MET A 1 17.92 -13.97 34.54
N GLU A 2 18.03 -12.65 34.56
CA GLU A 2 17.34 -11.81 33.57
C GLU A 2 17.88 -12.17 32.20
N ILE A 3 16.98 -12.52 31.28
CA ILE A 3 17.33 -12.70 29.87
C ILE A 3 17.79 -11.33 29.39
N SER A 4 19.08 -11.17 29.13
CA SER A 4 19.58 -9.94 28.48
C SER A 4 18.73 -9.68 27.24
N PRO A 5 18.16 -8.48 27.06
CA PRO A 5 17.28 -8.21 25.94
C PRO A 5 18.03 -8.54 24.65
N ALA A 6 17.43 -9.39 23.82
CA ALA A 6 18.00 -9.77 22.54
C ALA A 6 18.26 -8.48 21.74
N LYS A 7 19.50 -8.23 21.31
CA LYS A 7 19.85 -7.04 20.50
C LYS A 7 19.20 -7.05 19.12
N THR A 8 18.70 -8.21 18.68
CA THR A 8 18.10 -8.42 17.35
C THR A 8 16.83 -9.26 17.44
N GLN A 9 15.94 -9.05 16.46
CA GLN A 9 14.73 -9.85 16.23
C GLN A 9 14.87 -10.61 14.93
N LYS A 10 14.47 -11.89 14.92
CA LYS A 10 14.38 -12.72 13.73
C LYS A 10 12.93 -12.83 13.25
N PHE A 11 12.72 -12.65 11.92
CA PHE A 11 11.49 -12.94 11.22
C PHE A 11 11.68 -14.11 10.26
N ILE A 12 10.69 -15.02 10.23
CA ILE A 12 10.61 -16.10 9.25
C ILE A 12 9.41 -15.80 8.35
N LEU A 13 9.67 -15.63 7.05
CA LEU A 13 8.67 -15.24 6.06
C LEU A 13 8.22 -16.46 5.29
N LYS A 14 6.94 -16.82 5.39
CA LYS A 14 6.33 -17.87 4.58
C LYS A 14 5.83 -17.27 3.28
N LEU A 15 6.13 -17.94 2.18
CA LEU A 15 5.75 -17.51 0.85
C LEU A 15 4.25 -17.73 0.60
N PHE A 16 3.70 -16.92 -0.28
CA PHE A 16 2.33 -17.09 -0.76
C PHE A 16 2.14 -18.47 -1.40
N PRO A 17 1.09 -19.25 -1.06
CA PRO A 17 0.94 -20.65 -1.48
C PRO A 17 1.04 -20.87 -2.98
N GLU A 18 0.50 -19.96 -3.81
CA GLU A 18 0.58 -20.08 -5.26
C GLU A 18 2.03 -20.01 -5.79
N ILE A 19 2.97 -19.43 -5.06
CA ILE A 19 4.40 -19.45 -5.40
C ILE A 19 4.95 -20.86 -5.19
N MET A 20 4.50 -21.54 -4.12
CA MET A 20 5.01 -22.84 -3.71
C MET A 20 4.63 -23.98 -4.67
N VAL A 21 3.51 -23.85 -5.38
CA VAL A 21 3.02 -24.85 -6.35
C VAL A 21 3.54 -24.61 -7.78
N LYS A 22 4.30 -23.55 -8.02
CA LYS A 22 4.94 -23.29 -9.31
C LYS A 22 6.10 -24.25 -9.56
N GLY A 23 6.42 -24.49 -10.85
CA GLY A 23 7.63 -25.23 -11.23
C GLY A 23 8.91 -24.55 -10.69
N ASP A 24 9.96 -25.34 -10.47
CA ASP A 24 11.18 -24.95 -9.77
C ASP A 24 11.86 -23.68 -10.35
N SER A 25 11.84 -23.49 -11.66
CA SER A 25 12.43 -22.33 -12.31
C SER A 25 11.66 -21.04 -11.94
N ALA A 26 10.33 -21.05 -12.13
CA ALA A 26 9.48 -19.91 -11.80
C ALA A 26 9.49 -19.60 -10.30
N LYS A 27 9.48 -20.64 -9.46
CA LYS A 27 9.60 -20.48 -8.01
C LYS A 27 10.91 -19.82 -7.62
N ARG A 28 12.05 -20.29 -8.16
CA ARG A 28 13.37 -19.69 -7.89
C ARG A 28 13.44 -18.23 -8.33
N GLN A 29 12.86 -17.90 -9.50
CA GLN A 29 12.77 -16.52 -9.98
C GLN A 29 11.97 -15.65 -9.03
N MET A 30 10.78 -16.11 -8.59
CA MET A 30 9.91 -15.36 -7.67
C MET A 30 10.56 -15.16 -6.29
N VAL A 31 11.18 -16.20 -5.74
CA VAL A 31 11.93 -16.11 -4.47
C VAL A 31 13.11 -15.15 -4.59
N GLY A 32 13.82 -15.20 -5.73
CA GLY A 32 14.91 -14.27 -6.05
C GLY A 32 14.42 -12.81 -6.12
N GLN A 33 13.30 -12.58 -6.80
CA GLN A 33 12.70 -11.25 -6.88
C GLN A 33 12.27 -10.73 -5.50
N LEU A 34 11.60 -11.56 -4.69
CA LEU A 34 11.21 -11.19 -3.33
C LEU A 34 12.43 -10.83 -2.46
N TYR A 35 13.49 -11.62 -2.56
CA TYR A 35 14.75 -11.34 -1.87
C TYR A 35 15.30 -9.95 -2.26
N THR A 36 15.40 -9.66 -3.57
CA THR A 36 15.89 -8.39 -4.09
C THR A 36 15.02 -7.23 -3.61
N ASN A 37 13.68 -7.40 -3.64
CA ASN A 37 12.74 -6.41 -3.14
C ASN A 37 12.97 -6.11 -1.65
N LEU A 38 13.12 -7.15 -0.82
CA LEU A 38 13.33 -7.00 0.61
C LEU A 38 14.67 -6.33 0.95
N VAL A 39 15.75 -6.71 0.28
CA VAL A 39 17.06 -6.05 0.48
C VAL A 39 16.95 -4.55 0.22
N LYS A 40 16.27 -4.16 -0.87
CA LYS A 40 16.06 -2.74 -1.19
C LYS A 40 15.15 -2.04 -0.17
N LEU A 41 14.03 -2.65 0.20
CA LEU A 41 13.04 -2.07 1.11
C LEU A 41 13.55 -1.92 2.54
N LEU A 42 14.39 -2.83 3.00
CA LEU A 42 14.89 -2.86 4.37
C LEU A 42 16.22 -2.12 4.53
N GLY A 43 17.02 -2.03 3.46
CA GLY A 43 18.29 -1.31 3.45
C GLY A 43 18.17 0.18 3.78
N VAL A 44 16.98 0.77 3.59
CA VAL A 44 16.73 2.18 3.95
C VAL A 44 16.72 2.43 5.48
N TYR A 45 16.52 1.39 6.29
CA TYR A 45 16.52 1.51 7.75
C TYR A 45 17.91 1.31 8.33
N SER A 46 18.64 0.27 7.91
CA SER A 46 19.98 -0.01 8.39
C SER A 46 20.68 -1.08 7.53
N GLU A 47 21.98 -0.89 7.28
CA GLU A 47 22.84 -1.89 6.63
C GLU A 47 23.01 -3.17 7.46
N SER A 48 22.75 -3.11 8.78
CA SER A 48 22.84 -4.26 9.68
C SER A 48 21.66 -5.24 9.56
N ILE A 49 20.61 -4.88 8.81
CA ILE A 49 19.47 -5.78 8.55
C ILE A 49 19.90 -6.82 7.53
N SER A 50 19.83 -8.09 7.91
CA SER A 50 20.18 -9.19 7.05
C SER A 50 18.97 -9.92 6.50
N VAL A 51 18.99 -10.24 5.22
CA VAL A 51 17.97 -11.04 4.53
C VAL A 51 18.63 -12.31 4.01
N LYS A 52 18.06 -13.49 4.32
CA LYS A 52 18.51 -14.78 3.81
C LYS A 52 17.38 -15.46 3.06
N LYS A 53 17.65 -16.02 1.87
CA LYS A 53 16.67 -16.75 1.07
C LYS A 53 16.91 -18.26 1.16
N PHE A 54 15.81 -19.01 1.21
CA PHE A 54 15.75 -20.47 1.13
C PHE A 54 14.75 -20.86 0.03
N ASN A 55 14.62 -22.13 -0.26
CA ASN A 55 13.70 -22.58 -1.32
C ASN A 55 12.22 -22.40 -0.99
N ASP A 56 11.85 -22.36 0.30
CA ASP A 56 10.47 -22.35 0.80
C ASP A 56 10.15 -21.17 1.72
N LYS A 57 11.14 -20.34 2.04
CA LYS A 57 11.00 -19.20 2.97
C LYS A 57 12.10 -18.17 2.77
N LEU A 58 11.92 -17.02 3.37
CA LEU A 58 13.00 -16.07 3.64
C LEU A 58 13.12 -15.82 5.15
N GLU A 59 14.29 -15.40 5.60
CA GLU A 59 14.55 -15.00 6.97
C GLU A 59 15.12 -13.58 6.99
N VAL A 60 14.64 -12.77 7.91
CA VAL A 60 15.12 -11.40 8.14
C VAL A 60 15.55 -11.29 9.60
N VAL A 61 16.73 -10.72 9.84
CA VAL A 61 17.21 -10.37 11.16
C VAL A 61 17.42 -8.86 11.22
N THR A 62 16.80 -8.20 12.19
CA THR A 62 16.84 -6.75 12.37
C THR A 62 17.24 -6.40 13.80
N PRO A 63 17.95 -5.28 14.02
CA PRO A 63 18.08 -4.69 15.35
C PRO A 63 16.70 -4.36 15.94
N ILE A 64 16.56 -4.46 17.26
CA ILE A 64 15.30 -4.15 17.97
C ILE A 64 14.84 -2.71 17.73
N ALA A 65 15.77 -1.78 17.51
CA ALA A 65 15.45 -0.39 17.21
C ALA A 65 14.57 -0.19 15.98
N TYR A 66 14.58 -1.12 15.00
CA TYR A 66 13.79 -1.06 13.77
C TYR A 66 12.68 -2.12 13.72
N LEU A 67 12.35 -2.71 14.87
CA LEU A 67 11.41 -3.84 14.93
C LEU A 67 10.04 -3.50 14.33
N THR A 68 9.48 -2.38 14.71
CA THR A 68 8.13 -1.97 14.30
C THR A 68 8.07 -1.63 12.81
N GLU A 69 9.03 -0.84 12.33
CA GLU A 69 9.12 -0.42 10.93
C GLU A 69 9.37 -1.61 10.00
N VAL A 70 10.30 -2.49 10.39
CA VAL A 70 10.60 -3.70 9.62
C VAL A 70 9.39 -4.64 9.60
N ARG A 71 8.74 -4.87 10.75
CA ARG A 71 7.51 -5.69 10.81
C ARG A 71 6.45 -5.16 9.84
N GLN A 72 6.15 -3.86 9.91
CA GLN A 72 5.14 -3.25 9.04
C GLN A 72 5.53 -3.36 7.56
N ARG A 73 6.79 -3.11 7.23
CA ARG A 73 7.29 -3.25 5.85
C ARG A 73 7.16 -4.68 5.33
N LEU A 74 7.44 -5.68 6.16
CA LEU A 74 7.25 -7.09 5.80
C LEU A 74 5.78 -7.44 5.56
N LEU A 75 4.87 -6.90 6.37
CA LEU A 75 3.42 -7.11 6.24
C LEU A 75 2.84 -6.45 4.97
N ASP A 76 3.42 -5.35 4.53
CA ASP A 76 3.01 -4.62 3.33
C ASP A 76 3.74 -5.09 2.04
N THR A 77 4.56 -6.14 2.13
CA THR A 77 5.32 -6.67 0.98
C THR A 77 4.58 -7.82 0.31
N SER A 78 4.29 -7.67 -0.99
CA SER A 78 3.66 -8.72 -1.80
C SER A 78 4.58 -9.95 -1.99
N GLY A 79 3.98 -11.14 -1.97
CA GLY A 79 4.68 -12.42 -2.00
C GLY A 79 4.84 -13.10 -0.64
N ILE A 80 4.57 -12.38 0.46
CA ILE A 80 4.66 -12.88 1.83
C ILE A 80 3.26 -13.24 2.34
N GLU A 81 3.02 -14.50 2.67
CA GLU A 81 1.75 -14.97 3.24
C GLU A 81 1.70 -14.80 4.75
N GLN A 82 2.82 -15.11 5.44
CA GLN A 82 2.90 -15.00 6.89
C GLN A 82 4.26 -14.49 7.33
N VAL A 83 4.23 -13.64 8.33
CA VAL A 83 5.41 -13.13 9.04
C VAL A 83 5.41 -13.74 10.43
N LEU A 84 6.40 -14.57 10.74
CA LEU A 84 6.57 -15.22 12.03
C LEU A 84 7.71 -14.54 12.78
N GLU A 85 7.45 -14.05 13.98
CA GLU A 85 8.50 -13.55 14.87
C GLU A 85 9.07 -14.70 15.70
N ALA A 86 10.35 -14.92 15.57
CA ALA A 86 11.04 -16.04 16.20
C ALA A 86 12.18 -15.59 17.11
N LEU A 87 12.32 -16.27 18.24
CA LEU A 87 13.55 -16.27 19.00
C LEU A 87 14.37 -17.49 18.58
N GLN A 88 15.59 -17.26 18.12
CA GLN A 88 16.51 -18.32 17.71
C GLN A 88 17.48 -18.64 18.83
N PHE A 89 17.66 -19.93 19.07
CA PHE A 89 18.66 -20.50 19.97
C PHE A 89 19.49 -21.50 19.21
N ASP A 90 20.81 -21.31 19.25
CA ASP A 90 21.76 -22.18 18.58
C ASP A 90 22.23 -23.32 19.49
N GLU A 91 22.87 -24.34 18.92
CA GLU A 91 23.42 -25.52 19.61
C GLU A 91 22.40 -26.29 20.47
N MET A 92 21.12 -26.29 20.10
CA MET A 92 20.06 -27.06 20.74
C MET A 92 20.08 -28.53 20.26
N GLN A 93 20.84 -29.37 20.94
CA GLN A 93 21.11 -30.75 20.53
C GLN A 93 20.33 -31.80 21.33
N THR A 94 19.85 -31.46 22.53
CA THR A 94 19.15 -32.37 23.40
C THR A 94 17.75 -31.90 23.75
N LEU A 95 16.84 -32.84 24.03
CA LEU A 95 15.49 -32.52 24.50
C LEU A 95 15.50 -31.76 25.82
N GLU A 96 16.47 -32.03 26.68
CA GLU A 96 16.65 -31.36 27.99
C GLU A 96 16.92 -29.85 27.79
N GLN A 97 17.84 -29.51 26.89
CA GLN A 97 18.12 -28.10 26.58
C GLN A 97 16.89 -27.39 26.01
N MET A 98 16.19 -28.04 25.09
CA MET A 98 15.01 -27.48 24.43
C MET A 98 13.87 -27.23 25.39
N LYS A 99 13.52 -28.21 26.28
CA LYS A 99 12.40 -28.05 27.21
C LYS A 99 12.59 -26.90 28.19
N VAL A 100 13.83 -26.74 28.72
CA VAL A 100 14.17 -25.65 29.63
C VAL A 100 14.04 -24.32 28.91
N LYS A 101 14.61 -24.21 27.68
CA LYS A 101 14.60 -22.96 26.91
C LYS A 101 13.18 -22.56 26.46
N VAL A 102 12.37 -23.50 26.00
CA VAL A 102 10.98 -23.24 25.64
C VAL A 102 10.16 -22.81 26.85
N ASN A 103 10.40 -23.41 28.01
CA ASN A 103 9.73 -23.03 29.24
C ASN A 103 10.12 -21.62 29.71
N GLU A 104 11.40 -21.24 29.63
CA GLU A 104 11.86 -19.87 29.94
C GLU A 104 11.12 -18.82 29.06
N VAL A 105 10.90 -19.12 27.77
CA VAL A 105 10.33 -18.17 26.83
C VAL A 105 8.80 -18.15 26.88
N MET A 106 8.15 -19.32 27.00
CA MET A 106 6.71 -19.48 26.80
C MET A 106 5.95 -19.89 28.05
N GLY A 107 6.63 -20.18 29.16
CA GLY A 107 5.98 -20.69 30.36
C GLY A 107 4.90 -19.75 30.91
N LYS A 108 5.15 -18.45 30.92
CA LYS A 108 4.19 -17.44 31.39
C LYS A 108 2.93 -17.34 30.51
N GLU A 109 3.04 -17.65 29.22
CA GLU A 109 1.94 -17.53 28.25
C GLU A 109 0.86 -18.59 28.43
N ILE A 110 1.20 -19.72 29.07
CA ILE A 110 0.30 -20.87 29.25
C ILE A 110 -0.37 -20.92 30.63
N VAL A 111 0.00 -20.03 31.55
CA VAL A 111 -0.59 -19.99 32.90
C VAL A 111 -2.11 -19.81 32.81
N GLY A 112 -2.85 -20.72 33.45
CA GLY A 112 -4.31 -20.75 33.45
C GLY A 112 -4.97 -21.09 32.10
N LYS A 113 -4.21 -21.60 31.11
CA LYS A 113 -4.71 -21.88 29.75
C LYS A 113 -4.46 -23.33 29.34
N ARG A 114 -5.27 -23.80 28.37
CA ARG A 114 -4.99 -25.04 27.64
C ARG A 114 -4.02 -24.74 26.50
N PHE A 115 -3.03 -25.61 26.31
CA PHE A 115 -2.00 -25.36 25.30
C PHE A 115 -1.65 -26.61 24.50
N VAL A 116 -0.95 -26.41 23.38
CA VAL A 116 -0.35 -27.48 22.56
C VAL A 116 1.05 -27.05 22.11
N VAL A 117 1.96 -28.01 21.99
CA VAL A 117 3.26 -27.81 21.34
C VAL A 117 3.21 -28.42 19.94
N ARG A 118 3.53 -27.60 18.92
CA ARG A 118 3.60 -28.00 17.53
C ARG A 118 5.03 -27.81 17.03
N VAL A 119 5.62 -28.87 16.46
CA VAL A 119 7.03 -28.90 16.08
C VAL A 119 7.17 -29.18 14.60
N LYS A 120 7.87 -28.30 13.89
CA LYS A 120 8.44 -28.58 12.58
C LYS A 120 9.93 -28.92 12.74
N ARG A 121 10.38 -29.99 12.09
CA ARG A 121 11.76 -30.44 12.17
C ARG A 121 12.36 -30.64 10.79
N SER A 122 13.60 -30.17 10.60
CA SER A 122 14.40 -30.38 9.40
C SER A 122 15.83 -30.74 9.80
N GLY A 123 16.44 -31.71 9.10
CA GLY A 123 17.75 -32.24 9.41
C GLY A 123 17.67 -33.59 10.15
N LYS A 124 18.86 -34.16 10.47
CA LYS A 124 18.99 -35.45 11.16
C LYS A 124 19.02 -35.21 12.68
N HIS A 125 18.13 -35.89 13.40
CA HIS A 125 18.04 -35.80 14.86
C HIS A 125 17.70 -37.20 15.43
N PRO A 126 18.15 -37.53 16.64
CA PRO A 126 17.87 -38.81 17.28
C PRO A 126 16.42 -38.96 17.80
N PHE A 127 15.59 -37.91 17.68
CA PHE A 127 14.21 -37.84 18.18
C PHE A 127 13.27 -37.32 17.10
N THR A 128 12.00 -37.67 17.18
CA THR A 128 10.95 -37.22 16.26
C THR A 128 10.34 -35.89 16.70
N SER A 129 9.54 -35.26 15.81
CA SER A 129 8.76 -34.06 16.18
C SER A 129 7.79 -34.33 17.32
N ASN A 130 7.23 -35.56 17.38
CA ASN A 130 6.33 -35.98 18.45
C ASN A 130 7.06 -36.13 19.81
N ASP A 131 8.29 -36.68 19.79
CA ASP A 131 9.10 -36.78 20.99
C ASP A 131 9.38 -35.40 21.59
N ILE A 132 9.79 -34.44 20.74
CA ILE A 132 9.99 -33.05 21.15
C ILE A 132 8.70 -32.48 21.73
N ALA A 133 7.57 -32.63 21.05
CA ALA A 133 6.30 -32.05 21.48
C ALA A 133 5.82 -32.64 22.82
N ARG A 134 5.95 -33.97 23.01
CA ARG A 134 5.58 -34.65 24.25
C ARG A 134 6.50 -34.25 25.42
N THR A 135 7.81 -34.26 25.20
CA THR A 135 8.79 -33.92 26.25
C THR A 135 8.61 -32.48 26.71
N ILE A 136 8.52 -31.54 25.76
CA ILE A 136 8.34 -30.12 26.09
C ILE A 136 6.97 -29.89 26.72
N GLY A 137 5.89 -30.45 26.13
CA GLY A 137 4.54 -30.30 26.67
C GLY A 137 4.39 -30.85 28.09
N GLY A 138 4.94 -32.04 28.35
CA GLY A 138 4.93 -32.64 29.68
C GLY A 138 5.73 -31.83 30.70
N TYR A 139 6.92 -31.36 30.31
CA TYR A 139 7.74 -30.51 31.18
C TYR A 139 7.05 -29.19 31.52
N MET A 140 6.47 -28.52 30.52
CA MET A 140 5.77 -27.24 30.72
C MET A 140 4.52 -27.41 31.58
N LEU A 141 3.77 -28.51 31.41
CA LEU A 141 2.61 -28.82 32.24
C LEU A 141 2.99 -29.04 33.71
N ALA A 142 4.14 -29.70 33.97
CA ALA A 142 4.63 -29.95 35.30
C ALA A 142 5.23 -28.74 36.03
N HIS A 143 5.69 -27.71 35.27
CA HIS A 143 6.43 -26.57 35.84
C HIS A 143 5.66 -25.25 35.73
N ASN A 144 4.44 -25.24 35.20
CA ASN A 144 3.60 -24.03 35.11
C ASN A 144 2.16 -24.40 35.51
N ASP A 145 1.43 -23.42 36.00
CA ASP A 145 0.00 -23.58 36.34
C ASP A 145 -0.88 -23.49 35.08
N ALA A 146 -0.74 -24.50 34.20
CA ALA A 146 -1.53 -24.59 32.99
C ALA A 146 -2.75 -25.51 33.21
N LYS A 147 -3.89 -25.22 32.55
CA LYS A 147 -5.12 -26.05 32.65
C LYS A 147 -4.98 -27.43 32.02
N GLY A 148 -3.99 -27.66 31.17
CA GLY A 148 -3.74 -28.92 30.51
C GLY A 148 -3.30 -28.77 29.05
N VAL A 149 -3.04 -29.94 28.42
CA VAL A 149 -2.71 -30.01 26.99
C VAL A 149 -3.98 -30.33 26.22
N ASP A 150 -4.30 -29.53 25.18
CA ASP A 150 -5.43 -29.75 24.30
C ASP A 150 -4.96 -29.75 22.84
N LEU A 151 -5.10 -30.91 22.17
CA LEU A 151 -4.61 -31.09 20.79
C LEU A 151 -5.54 -30.51 19.74
N HIS A 152 -6.82 -30.28 20.09
CA HIS A 152 -7.86 -29.90 19.12
C HIS A 152 -8.29 -28.44 19.27
N HIS A 153 -8.45 -27.97 20.52
CA HIS A 153 -8.93 -26.62 20.84
C HIS A 153 -8.03 -25.90 21.85
N PRO A 154 -6.71 -25.75 21.57
CA PRO A 154 -5.81 -25.07 22.48
C PRO A 154 -6.06 -23.56 22.49
N GLU A 155 -5.99 -22.95 23.67
CA GLU A 155 -6.00 -21.49 23.82
C GLU A 155 -4.63 -20.90 23.44
N VAL A 156 -3.53 -21.66 23.66
CA VAL A 156 -2.16 -21.27 23.27
C VAL A 156 -1.52 -22.38 22.44
N THR A 157 -0.99 -22.02 21.28
CA THR A 157 -0.18 -22.94 20.48
C THR A 157 1.28 -22.50 20.48
N ILE A 158 2.13 -23.28 21.12
CA ILE A 158 3.58 -23.10 21.11
C ILE A 158 4.12 -23.72 19.82
N ARG A 159 4.65 -22.89 18.92
CA ARG A 159 5.19 -23.32 17.63
C ARG A 159 6.71 -23.31 17.67
N LEU A 160 7.31 -24.44 17.34
CA LEU A 160 8.75 -24.64 17.32
C LEU A 160 9.18 -25.06 15.92
N GLU A 161 10.27 -24.49 15.43
CA GLU A 161 10.97 -24.97 14.23
C GLU A 161 12.40 -25.36 14.61
N LEU A 162 12.73 -26.66 14.53
CA LEU A 162 14.09 -27.16 14.75
C LEU A 162 14.74 -27.45 13.40
N ILE A 163 15.81 -26.70 13.11
CA ILE A 163 16.56 -26.84 11.85
C ILE A 163 18.01 -27.16 12.21
N ASN A 164 18.42 -28.41 11.96
CA ASN A 164 19.70 -28.94 12.45
C ASN A 164 19.81 -28.70 13.96
N LYS A 165 20.74 -27.85 14.42
CA LYS A 165 20.94 -27.52 15.82
C LYS A 165 20.29 -26.22 16.26
N GLN A 166 19.50 -25.56 15.41
CA GLN A 166 18.87 -24.28 15.68
C GLN A 166 17.40 -24.48 16.05
N LEU A 167 17.02 -24.05 17.24
CA LEU A 167 15.65 -24.00 17.70
C LEU A 167 15.08 -22.58 17.53
N ASN A 168 14.04 -22.45 16.72
CA ASN A 168 13.26 -21.23 16.61
C ASN A 168 11.96 -21.39 17.41
N ILE A 169 11.74 -20.53 18.39
CA ILE A 169 10.50 -20.43 19.16
C ILE A 169 9.68 -19.30 18.57
N ILE A 170 8.52 -19.61 17.98
CA ILE A 170 7.67 -18.62 17.33
C ILE A 170 6.82 -17.92 18.39
N ARG A 171 7.04 -16.64 18.59
CA ARG A 171 6.30 -15.82 19.56
C ARG A 171 5.00 -15.24 19.00
N SER A 172 5.04 -14.78 17.77
CA SER A 172 3.87 -14.21 17.11
C SER A 172 3.80 -14.63 15.64
N LYS A 173 2.59 -14.62 15.11
CA LYS A 173 2.27 -14.92 13.72
C LYS A 173 1.35 -13.83 13.21
N HIS A 174 1.76 -13.17 12.13
CA HIS A 174 0.98 -12.14 11.45
C HIS A 174 0.67 -12.59 10.02
N GLU A 175 -0.52 -12.22 9.54
CA GLU A 175 -0.87 -12.41 8.13
C GLU A 175 -0.18 -11.35 7.29
N GLY A 176 0.55 -11.79 6.26
CA GLY A 176 1.18 -10.92 5.28
C GLY A 176 0.22 -10.49 4.19
N LEU A 177 0.74 -9.74 3.21
CA LEU A 177 -0.05 -9.24 2.10
C LEU A 177 -0.52 -10.37 1.16
N GLY A 178 0.22 -11.47 1.08
CA GLY A 178 0.02 -12.51 0.07
C GLY A 178 0.41 -12.05 -1.33
N GLY A 179 -0.15 -12.67 -2.36
CA GLY A 179 0.09 -12.30 -3.75
C GLY A 179 1.46 -12.70 -4.28
N PHE A 180 1.94 -12.03 -5.34
CA PHE A 180 3.22 -12.32 -5.96
C PHE A 180 4.24 -11.20 -5.71
N PRO A 181 5.55 -11.50 -5.68
CA PRO A 181 6.59 -10.49 -5.53
C PRO A 181 6.50 -9.43 -6.62
N LEU A 182 6.53 -8.17 -6.23
CA LEU A 182 6.44 -7.05 -7.16
C LEU A 182 7.54 -7.11 -8.23
N GLY A 183 7.17 -6.87 -9.49
CA GLY A 183 8.05 -6.94 -10.65
C GLY A 183 8.08 -8.31 -11.35
N THR A 184 7.32 -9.32 -10.85
CA THR A 184 7.28 -10.65 -11.48
C THR A 184 6.24 -10.77 -12.58
N GLN A 185 5.31 -9.80 -12.73
CA GLN A 185 4.17 -9.87 -13.65
C GLN A 185 4.13 -8.67 -14.63
N GLY A 186 5.29 -8.10 -14.96
CA GLY A 186 5.35 -6.95 -15.87
C GLY A 186 4.93 -5.63 -15.25
N GLU A 187 4.45 -4.72 -16.10
CA GLU A 187 4.05 -3.36 -15.72
C GLU A 187 2.67 -3.01 -16.30
N ILE A 188 1.92 -2.16 -15.59
CA ILE A 188 0.60 -1.67 -16.01
C ILE A 188 0.52 -0.16 -15.80
N LEU A 189 -0.23 0.52 -16.69
CA LEU A 189 -0.54 1.94 -16.56
C LEU A 189 -1.95 2.10 -15.98
N SER A 190 -2.03 2.59 -14.75
CA SER A 190 -3.30 2.77 -14.03
C SER A 190 -3.88 4.15 -14.24
N LEU A 191 -5.13 4.22 -14.70
CA LEU A 191 -5.91 5.45 -14.75
C LEU A 191 -6.31 5.82 -13.32
N MET A 192 -5.58 6.77 -12.73
CA MET A 192 -5.68 7.16 -11.33
C MET A 192 -6.48 8.44 -11.18
N SER A 193 -7.61 8.39 -10.48
CA SER A 193 -8.42 9.57 -10.13
C SER A 193 -8.30 9.97 -8.66
N GLY A 194 -7.62 9.17 -7.84
CA GLY A 194 -7.51 9.36 -6.40
C GLY A 194 -8.75 8.91 -5.59
N GLY A 195 -9.87 8.59 -6.24
CA GLY A 195 -11.06 8.03 -5.60
C GLY A 195 -10.91 6.57 -5.18
N PHE A 196 -11.93 6.02 -4.52
CA PHE A 196 -11.94 4.65 -4.00
C PHE A 196 -11.55 3.60 -5.05
N ASP A 197 -12.18 3.67 -6.22
CA ASP A 197 -12.13 2.60 -7.21
C ASP A 197 -10.75 2.51 -7.87
N SER A 198 -10.20 3.61 -8.37
CA SER A 198 -8.87 3.64 -9.00
C SER A 198 -7.76 3.26 -8.02
N THR A 199 -7.88 3.68 -6.77
CA THR A 199 -6.91 3.40 -5.71
C THR A 199 -6.90 1.92 -5.34
N VAL A 200 -8.08 1.31 -5.14
CA VAL A 200 -8.20 -0.12 -4.81
C VAL A 200 -7.78 -0.98 -6.00
N ALA A 201 -8.14 -0.61 -7.23
CA ALA A 201 -7.68 -1.31 -8.43
C ALA A 201 -6.15 -1.35 -8.50
N SER A 202 -5.48 -0.20 -8.30
CA SER A 202 -4.01 -0.11 -8.29
C SER A 202 -3.37 -0.95 -7.18
N TYR A 203 -3.94 -0.97 -5.98
CA TYR A 203 -3.48 -1.86 -4.92
C TYR A 203 -3.55 -3.33 -5.30
N LEU A 204 -4.65 -3.76 -5.94
CA LEU A 204 -4.83 -5.16 -6.33
C LEU A 204 -3.78 -5.61 -7.36
N THR A 205 -3.36 -4.74 -8.28
CA THR A 205 -2.29 -5.04 -9.23
C THR A 205 -0.92 -5.10 -8.55
N LEU A 206 -0.60 -4.17 -7.64
CA LEU A 206 0.61 -4.22 -6.83
C LEU A 206 0.71 -5.52 -6.02
N LYS A 207 -0.39 -5.93 -5.37
CA LYS A 207 -0.49 -7.20 -4.65
C LYS A 207 -0.26 -8.41 -5.56
N ARG A 208 -0.68 -8.35 -6.84
CA ARG A 208 -0.45 -9.43 -7.84
C ARG A 208 0.94 -9.43 -8.43
N GLY A 209 1.85 -8.54 -7.97
CA GLY A 209 3.25 -8.48 -8.41
C GLY A 209 3.47 -7.67 -9.68
N ILE A 210 2.50 -6.88 -10.12
CA ILE A 210 2.55 -6.04 -11.30
C ILE A 210 3.08 -4.66 -10.90
N LYS A 211 4.16 -4.18 -11.52
CA LYS A 211 4.60 -2.79 -11.36
C LYS A 211 3.51 -1.86 -11.89
N THR A 212 3.15 -0.85 -11.12
CA THR A 212 2.03 0.03 -11.46
C THR A 212 2.53 1.46 -11.57
N SER A 213 2.51 2.00 -12.78
CA SER A 213 2.66 3.43 -13.09
C SER A 213 1.28 4.08 -13.20
N TYR A 214 1.17 5.38 -13.02
CA TYR A 214 -0.09 6.09 -12.89
C TYR A 214 -0.25 7.13 -14.00
N ILE A 215 -1.44 7.21 -14.60
CA ILE A 215 -1.83 8.28 -15.51
C ILE A 215 -3.04 9.01 -14.95
N PHE A 216 -2.95 10.31 -14.88
CA PHE A 216 -3.95 11.21 -14.35
C PHE A 216 -4.41 12.20 -15.40
N PHE A 217 -5.70 12.35 -15.58
CA PHE A 217 -6.32 13.33 -16.46
C PHE A 217 -6.78 14.52 -15.63
N ASN A 218 -6.06 15.63 -15.74
CA ASN A 218 -6.32 16.81 -14.95
C ASN A 218 -7.53 17.57 -15.49
N LEU A 219 -8.64 17.50 -14.75
CA LEU A 219 -9.92 18.19 -15.02
C LEU A 219 -10.22 19.28 -13.98
N GLY A 220 -9.52 19.29 -12.88
CA GLY A 220 -9.83 20.11 -11.70
C GLY A 220 -8.69 21.03 -11.26
N GLY A 221 -7.68 21.23 -12.11
CA GLY A 221 -6.56 22.11 -11.82
C GLY A 221 -5.57 21.54 -10.80
N ILE A 222 -4.69 22.40 -10.30
CA ILE A 222 -3.54 22.05 -9.45
C ILE A 222 -3.95 21.33 -8.16
N ALA A 223 -5.04 21.76 -7.52
CA ALA A 223 -5.49 21.15 -6.25
C ALA A 223 -5.88 19.68 -6.39
N HIS A 224 -6.54 19.33 -7.52
CA HIS A 224 -6.91 17.95 -7.82
C HIS A 224 -5.64 17.11 -8.09
N GLU A 225 -4.72 17.63 -8.88
CA GLU A 225 -3.47 16.95 -9.20
C GLU A 225 -2.64 16.64 -7.94
N ILE A 226 -2.49 17.60 -7.02
CA ILE A 226 -1.80 17.40 -5.75
C ILE A 226 -2.45 16.26 -4.96
N GLY A 227 -3.78 16.25 -4.83
CA GLY A 227 -4.48 15.17 -4.13
C GLY A 227 -4.23 13.79 -4.75
N VAL A 228 -4.24 13.68 -6.07
CA VAL A 228 -3.98 12.41 -6.77
C VAL A 228 -2.51 11.99 -6.65
N LYS A 229 -1.57 12.92 -6.75
CA LYS A 229 -0.13 12.69 -6.50
C LYS A 229 0.11 12.12 -5.09
N GLN A 230 -0.59 12.63 -4.07
CA GLN A 230 -0.52 12.12 -2.70
C GLN A 230 -0.95 10.66 -2.58
N VAL A 231 -2.08 10.31 -3.20
CA VAL A 231 -2.58 8.92 -3.19
C VAL A 231 -1.62 7.99 -3.93
N ALA A 232 -1.12 8.41 -5.10
CA ALA A 232 -0.15 7.65 -5.87
C ALA A 232 1.14 7.40 -5.07
N TYR A 233 1.68 8.46 -4.43
CA TYR A 233 2.84 8.35 -3.54
C TYR A 233 2.58 7.43 -2.36
N TYR A 234 1.43 7.55 -1.68
CA TYR A 234 1.08 6.70 -0.55
C TYR A 234 1.06 5.22 -0.95
N LEU A 235 0.38 4.87 -2.05
CA LEU A 235 0.32 3.49 -2.55
C LEU A 235 1.70 2.95 -2.92
N TRP A 236 2.47 3.75 -3.65
CA TRP A 236 3.82 3.39 -4.05
C TRP A 236 4.72 3.20 -2.84
N ASN A 237 4.78 4.15 -1.91
CA ASN A 237 5.62 4.06 -0.72
C ASN A 237 5.27 2.85 0.15
N LYS A 238 3.99 2.53 0.27
CA LYS A 238 3.53 1.42 1.12
C LYS A 238 3.73 0.06 0.46
N PHE A 239 3.36 -0.10 -0.80
CA PHE A 239 3.28 -1.39 -1.47
C PHE A 239 4.23 -1.54 -2.68
N GLY A 240 4.74 -0.46 -3.23
CA GLY A 240 5.45 -0.39 -4.50
C GLY A 240 6.93 0.02 -4.43
N ALA A 241 7.43 0.49 -3.30
CA ALA A 241 8.72 1.17 -3.17
C ALA A 241 9.98 0.34 -3.51
N SER A 242 9.85 -0.96 -3.74
CA SER A 242 10.95 -1.77 -4.29
C SER A 242 11.27 -1.46 -5.75
N HIS A 243 10.36 -0.81 -6.49
CA HIS A 243 10.53 -0.41 -7.89
C HIS A 243 10.16 1.07 -8.08
N ARG A 244 10.76 1.72 -9.07
CA ARG A 244 10.30 3.05 -9.48
C ARG A 244 9.00 2.94 -10.25
N ALA A 245 8.11 3.91 -10.07
CA ALA A 245 6.86 4.08 -10.81
C ALA A 245 6.80 5.50 -11.37
N ARG A 246 6.14 5.69 -12.52
CA ARG A 246 5.92 7.01 -13.13
C ARG A 246 4.53 7.50 -12.77
N PHE A 247 4.42 8.82 -12.64
CA PHE A 247 3.16 9.54 -12.57
C PHE A 247 3.09 10.48 -13.76
N ILE A 248 2.09 10.28 -14.62
CA ILE A 248 1.87 11.05 -15.83
C ILE A 248 0.63 11.91 -15.64
N SER A 249 0.76 13.23 -15.71
CA SER A 249 -0.36 14.19 -15.67
C SER A 249 -0.62 14.71 -17.06
N ILE A 250 -1.86 14.55 -17.56
CA ILE A 250 -2.31 15.06 -18.86
C ILE A 250 -3.32 16.19 -18.60
N PRO A 251 -3.09 17.42 -19.08
CA PRO A 251 -4.08 18.50 -19.02
C PRO A 251 -5.26 18.17 -19.94
N PHE A 252 -6.45 18.05 -19.37
CA PHE A 252 -7.61 17.55 -20.12
C PHE A 252 -8.75 18.57 -20.24
N GLU A 253 -8.53 19.81 -19.81
CA GLU A 253 -9.53 20.90 -19.82
C GLU A 253 -10.00 21.24 -21.22
N GLU A 254 -9.07 21.39 -22.20
CA GLU A 254 -9.44 21.64 -23.61
C GLU A 254 -10.17 20.46 -24.23
N VAL A 255 -9.82 19.23 -23.88
CA VAL A 255 -10.50 18.01 -24.34
C VAL A 255 -11.97 18.01 -23.87
N VAL A 256 -12.19 18.37 -22.59
CA VAL A 256 -13.53 18.48 -22.02
C VAL A 256 -14.32 19.62 -22.67
N ALA A 257 -13.70 20.77 -22.89
CA ALA A 257 -14.34 21.89 -23.59
C ALA A 257 -14.79 21.48 -25.00
N GLU A 258 -13.96 20.73 -25.74
CA GLU A 258 -14.32 20.23 -27.07
C GLU A 258 -15.43 19.18 -27.01
N ILE A 259 -15.48 18.30 -26.00
CA ILE A 259 -16.60 17.38 -25.78
C ILE A 259 -17.91 18.16 -25.62
N PHE A 260 -17.92 19.24 -24.80
CA PHE A 260 -19.12 20.09 -24.65
C PHE A 260 -19.54 20.77 -25.93
N ARG A 261 -18.59 21.19 -26.77
CA ARG A 261 -18.86 21.83 -28.05
C ARG A 261 -19.41 20.85 -29.08
N ALA A 262 -18.81 19.67 -29.20
CA ALA A 262 -19.00 18.77 -30.33
C ALA A 262 -20.05 17.67 -30.09
N ASN A 263 -20.22 17.22 -28.85
CA ASN A 263 -20.96 16.01 -28.54
C ASN A 263 -22.33 16.25 -27.88
N HIS A 264 -23.23 15.32 -28.13
CA HIS A 264 -24.53 15.33 -27.47
C HIS A 264 -24.41 14.99 -25.99
N SER A 265 -25.11 15.74 -25.15
CA SER A 265 -25.01 15.69 -23.67
C SER A 265 -25.12 14.27 -23.06
N THR A 266 -25.95 13.39 -23.67
CA THR A 266 -26.15 12.02 -23.18
C THR A 266 -24.94 11.10 -23.44
N TYR A 267 -24.07 11.41 -24.40
CA TYR A 267 -22.90 10.61 -24.80
C TYR A 267 -21.57 11.15 -24.26
N MET A 268 -21.55 12.35 -23.68
CA MET A 268 -20.32 13.02 -23.24
C MET A 268 -19.48 12.18 -22.28
N GLY A 269 -20.11 11.52 -21.30
CA GLY A 269 -19.39 10.66 -20.35
C GLY A 269 -18.75 9.41 -20.98
N VAL A 270 -19.40 8.82 -22.00
CA VAL A 270 -18.82 7.71 -22.76
C VAL A 270 -17.68 8.22 -23.65
N MET A 271 -17.87 9.38 -24.30
CA MET A 271 -16.84 10.01 -25.13
C MET A 271 -15.60 10.36 -24.32
N LEU A 272 -15.74 10.98 -23.14
CA LEU A 272 -14.63 11.29 -22.25
C LEU A 272 -13.80 10.05 -21.94
N LYS A 273 -14.44 8.94 -21.55
CA LYS A 273 -13.74 7.70 -21.24
C LYS A 273 -13.03 7.09 -22.45
N ARG A 274 -13.63 7.18 -23.64
CA ARG A 274 -12.98 6.78 -24.90
C ARG A 274 -11.68 7.57 -25.13
N LEU A 275 -11.73 8.90 -24.97
CA LEU A 275 -10.57 9.77 -25.15
C LEU A 275 -9.50 9.53 -24.08
N MET A 276 -9.89 9.28 -22.84
CA MET A 276 -8.95 8.87 -21.78
C MET A 276 -8.24 7.56 -22.13
N LEU A 277 -8.96 6.54 -22.65
CA LEU A 277 -8.32 5.29 -23.05
C LEU A 277 -7.39 5.48 -24.26
N GLN A 278 -7.78 6.26 -25.27
CA GLN A 278 -6.92 6.55 -26.42
C GLN A 278 -5.63 7.27 -26.02
N ALA A 279 -5.72 8.27 -25.12
CA ALA A 279 -4.54 8.94 -24.57
C ALA A 279 -3.68 7.98 -23.75
N SER A 280 -4.31 7.15 -22.91
CA SER A 280 -3.60 6.14 -22.09
C SER A 280 -2.88 5.11 -22.96
N GLU A 281 -3.48 4.64 -24.04
CA GLU A 281 -2.87 3.68 -24.97
C GLU A 281 -1.63 4.27 -25.65
N ARG A 282 -1.69 5.54 -26.08
CA ARG A 282 -0.52 6.23 -26.67
C ARG A 282 0.64 6.29 -25.67
N VAL A 283 0.38 6.75 -24.44
CA VAL A 283 1.38 6.81 -23.39
C VAL A 283 1.90 5.43 -23.04
N ALA A 284 1.05 4.41 -22.91
CA ALA A 284 1.46 3.04 -22.63
C ALA A 284 2.38 2.48 -23.72
N ASN A 285 2.06 2.72 -24.99
CA ASN A 285 2.89 2.30 -26.13
C ASN A 285 4.28 2.96 -26.10
N GLU A 286 4.35 4.26 -25.82
CA GLU A 286 5.63 4.99 -25.68
C GLU A 286 6.47 4.46 -24.50
N MET A 287 5.80 4.03 -23.43
CA MET A 287 6.46 3.44 -22.25
C MET A 287 6.79 1.95 -22.41
N GLY A 288 6.32 1.28 -23.46
CA GLY A 288 6.44 -0.17 -23.63
C GLY A 288 5.62 -0.95 -22.59
N ILE A 289 4.44 -0.45 -22.23
CA ILE A 289 3.50 -1.08 -21.27
C ILE A 289 2.36 -1.73 -22.05
N ASP A 290 2.12 -3.03 -21.79
CA ASP A 290 1.17 -3.85 -22.54
C ASP A 290 -0.28 -3.77 -22.01
N ALA A 291 -0.51 -3.16 -20.86
CA ALA A 291 -1.83 -3.19 -20.21
C ALA A 291 -2.20 -1.86 -19.54
N LEU A 292 -3.49 -1.52 -19.59
CA LEU A 292 -4.14 -0.44 -18.87
C LEU A 292 -4.96 -0.97 -17.71
N LEU A 293 -5.07 -0.18 -16.63
CA LEU A 293 -5.87 -0.50 -15.47
C LEU A 293 -6.94 0.57 -15.24
N THR A 294 -8.19 0.15 -15.10
CA THR A 294 -9.28 1.04 -14.67
C THR A 294 -9.96 0.51 -13.42
N GLY A 295 -10.50 1.43 -12.60
CA GLY A 295 -11.26 1.11 -11.38
C GLY A 295 -12.76 0.91 -11.65
N GLU A 296 -13.18 0.56 -12.86
CA GLU A 296 -14.59 0.45 -13.20
C GLU A 296 -15.24 -0.80 -12.60
N SER A 297 -16.45 -0.59 -12.02
CA SER A 297 -17.34 -1.67 -11.55
C SER A 297 -18.64 -1.64 -12.37
N VAL A 298 -19.08 -2.80 -12.83
CA VAL A 298 -20.26 -2.90 -13.71
C VAL A 298 -21.50 -2.34 -13.03
N ALA A 299 -22.22 -1.48 -13.74
CA ALA A 299 -23.47 -0.84 -13.30
C ALA A 299 -23.36 0.15 -12.12
N GLN A 300 -22.15 0.50 -11.67
CA GLN A 300 -21.98 1.49 -10.59
C GLN A 300 -22.46 2.89 -11.04
N VAL A 301 -22.13 3.29 -12.25
CA VAL A 301 -22.64 4.53 -12.90
C VAL A 301 -23.04 4.24 -14.33
N SER A 302 -23.77 5.17 -14.97
CA SER A 302 -24.33 5.01 -16.31
C SER A 302 -23.30 4.67 -17.40
N SER A 303 -22.08 5.20 -17.32
CA SER A 303 -20.98 4.87 -18.26
C SER A 303 -20.40 3.46 -18.04
N GLN A 304 -20.71 2.80 -16.95
CA GLN A 304 -20.16 1.50 -16.56
C GLN A 304 -21.14 0.33 -16.79
N THR A 305 -22.20 0.52 -17.56
CA THR A 305 -22.99 -0.61 -18.07
C THR A 305 -22.14 -1.43 -19.04
N LEU A 306 -22.40 -2.73 -19.16
CA LEU A 306 -21.65 -3.59 -20.10
C LEU A 306 -21.67 -3.05 -21.52
N ARG A 307 -22.81 -2.50 -21.94
CA ARG A 307 -22.94 -1.90 -23.27
C ARG A 307 -22.04 -0.69 -23.47
N ASN A 308 -22.00 0.20 -22.48
CA ASN A 308 -21.16 1.39 -22.54
C ASN A 308 -19.67 1.06 -22.39
N LEU A 309 -19.32 0.09 -21.53
CA LEU A 309 -17.95 -0.42 -21.44
C LEU A 309 -17.48 -1.00 -22.78
N ALA A 310 -18.34 -1.77 -23.47
CA ALA A 310 -18.02 -2.29 -24.79
C ALA A 310 -17.83 -1.17 -25.85
N LEU A 311 -18.59 -0.06 -25.75
CA LEU A 311 -18.37 1.12 -26.60
C LEU A 311 -17.06 1.84 -26.27
N ILE A 312 -16.71 1.91 -24.98
CA ILE A 312 -15.48 2.55 -24.50
C ILE A 312 -14.26 1.75 -24.96
N ASP A 313 -14.29 0.43 -24.86
CA ASP A 313 -13.17 -0.44 -25.21
C ASP A 313 -12.84 -0.51 -26.71
N GLN A 314 -13.79 -0.16 -27.58
CA GLN A 314 -13.58 -0.20 -29.05
C GLN A 314 -12.43 0.70 -29.55
N VAL A 315 -11.97 1.66 -28.77
CA VAL A 315 -10.93 2.62 -29.18
C VAL A 315 -9.52 2.19 -28.80
N SER A 316 -9.35 1.08 -28.12
CA SER A 316 -8.06 0.58 -27.67
C SER A 316 -7.87 -0.89 -28.04
N ASN A 317 -6.65 -1.22 -28.48
CA ASN A 317 -6.20 -2.59 -28.68
C ASN A 317 -5.36 -3.09 -27.50
N THR A 318 -5.06 -2.22 -26.53
CA THR A 318 -4.30 -2.54 -25.33
C THR A 318 -5.17 -3.33 -24.36
N LEU A 319 -4.59 -4.34 -23.67
CA LEU A 319 -5.30 -5.09 -22.64
C LEU A 319 -5.79 -4.16 -21.53
N ILE A 320 -7.08 -4.17 -21.21
CA ILE A 320 -7.68 -3.37 -20.14
C ILE A 320 -8.08 -4.28 -19.00
N LEU A 321 -7.41 -4.14 -17.84
CA LEU A 321 -7.75 -4.86 -16.63
C LEU A 321 -8.76 -4.06 -15.79
N ARG A 322 -9.82 -4.74 -15.33
CA ARG A 322 -10.87 -4.20 -14.46
C ARG A 322 -11.04 -5.11 -13.23
N PRO A 323 -10.14 -5.06 -12.26
CA PRO A 323 -10.20 -5.99 -11.12
C PRO A 323 -11.44 -5.79 -10.24
N LEU A 324 -12.13 -4.67 -10.35
CA LEU A 324 -13.32 -4.34 -9.58
C LEU A 324 -14.64 -4.64 -10.32
N ALA A 325 -14.60 -5.16 -11.53
CA ALA A 325 -15.77 -5.27 -12.42
C ALA A 325 -17.01 -5.92 -11.75
N THR A 326 -16.81 -6.84 -10.82
CA THR A 326 -17.88 -7.57 -10.12
C THR A 326 -17.97 -7.26 -8.62
N MET A 327 -17.19 -6.28 -8.13
CA MET A 327 -17.23 -5.86 -6.74
C MET A 327 -18.29 -4.78 -6.52
N ASP A 328 -19.01 -4.85 -5.42
CA ASP A 328 -19.89 -3.78 -4.97
C ASP A 328 -19.14 -2.67 -4.23
N LYS A 329 -19.75 -1.50 -4.10
CA LYS A 329 -19.13 -0.32 -3.46
C LYS A 329 -18.72 -0.57 -2.00
N PRO A 330 -19.52 -1.26 -1.14
CA PRO A 330 -19.11 -1.61 0.21
C PRO A 330 -17.84 -2.48 0.27
N GLN A 331 -17.68 -3.44 -0.63
CA GLN A 331 -16.47 -4.27 -0.70
C GLN A 331 -15.24 -3.43 -1.04
N ILE A 332 -15.36 -2.52 -2.02
CA ILE A 332 -14.29 -1.61 -2.41
C ILE A 332 -13.91 -0.68 -1.25
N ILE A 333 -14.89 -0.07 -0.57
CA ILE A 333 -14.66 0.78 0.61
C ILE A 333 -13.97 0.00 1.74
N LYS A 334 -14.37 -1.25 1.98
CA LYS A 334 -13.72 -2.11 2.98
C LYS A 334 -12.25 -2.36 2.68
N ILE A 335 -11.90 -2.60 1.41
CA ILE A 335 -10.50 -2.75 0.98
C ILE A 335 -9.77 -1.43 1.15
N SER A 336 -10.35 -0.30 0.72
CA SER A 336 -9.77 1.03 0.86
C SER A 336 -9.47 1.37 2.33
N ALA A 337 -10.37 1.04 3.26
CA ALA A 337 -10.15 1.20 4.70
C ALA A 337 -8.98 0.31 5.18
N LYS A 338 -8.95 -0.96 4.77
CA LYS A 338 -7.87 -1.90 5.15
C LYS A 338 -6.48 -1.44 4.69
N ILE A 339 -6.37 -0.87 3.51
CA ILE A 339 -5.10 -0.39 2.96
C ILE A 339 -4.73 1.04 3.40
N GLY A 340 -5.63 1.74 4.12
CA GLY A 340 -5.40 3.07 4.66
C GLY A 340 -5.67 4.21 3.67
N THR A 341 -6.39 3.96 2.56
CA THR A 341 -6.65 4.98 1.53
C THR A 341 -8.04 5.59 1.59
N LYS A 342 -8.90 5.12 2.51
CA LYS A 342 -10.28 5.59 2.65
C LYS A 342 -10.36 7.10 2.84
N ALA A 343 -9.56 7.64 3.75
CA ALA A 343 -9.57 9.07 4.05
C ALA A 343 -9.15 9.96 2.86
N PHE A 344 -8.24 9.50 1.99
CA PHE A 344 -7.93 10.19 0.75
C PHE A 344 -9.13 10.24 -0.19
N ALA A 345 -9.77 9.07 -0.39
CA ALA A 345 -10.86 8.91 -1.35
C ALA A 345 -12.14 9.69 -0.95
N GLU A 346 -12.43 9.81 0.35
CA GLU A 346 -13.60 10.56 0.86
C GLU A 346 -13.51 12.06 0.58
N ASN A 347 -12.31 12.59 0.38
CA ASN A 347 -12.07 14.01 0.13
C ASN A 347 -11.72 14.33 -1.33
N MET A 348 -11.68 13.31 -2.19
CA MET A 348 -11.37 13.49 -3.60
C MET A 348 -12.63 13.90 -4.37
N PRO A 349 -12.63 15.06 -5.05
CA PRO A 349 -13.80 15.49 -5.83
C PRO A 349 -13.97 14.61 -7.07
N GLU A 350 -15.20 14.26 -7.40
CA GLU A 350 -15.57 13.49 -8.58
C GLU A 350 -15.90 14.41 -9.76
N TYR A 351 -14.96 14.62 -10.67
CA TYR A 351 -15.17 15.47 -11.86
C TYR A 351 -15.85 14.74 -13.01
N CYS A 352 -15.64 13.45 -13.17
CA CYS A 352 -16.17 12.68 -14.30
C CYS A 352 -17.71 12.56 -14.31
N GLY A 353 -18.37 12.62 -13.15
CA GLY A 353 -19.81 12.51 -13.03
C GLY A 353 -20.59 13.75 -13.48
N VAL A 354 -19.93 14.91 -13.54
CA VAL A 354 -20.60 16.21 -13.79
C VAL A 354 -20.80 16.52 -15.28
N ILE A 355 -20.09 15.80 -16.18
CA ILE A 355 -20.01 16.12 -17.60
C ILE A 355 -21.29 15.79 -18.36
N SER A 356 -22.08 14.81 -17.93
CA SER A 356 -23.29 14.37 -18.66
C SER A 356 -24.58 14.76 -17.99
N LYS A 357 -25.48 15.42 -18.74
CA LYS A 357 -26.90 15.57 -18.37
C LYS A 357 -27.69 14.41 -18.94
N ASN A 358 -28.44 13.67 -18.10
CA ASN A 358 -29.21 12.49 -18.49
C ASN A 358 -28.37 11.45 -19.25
N PRO A 359 -27.29 10.90 -18.63
CA PRO A 359 -26.35 10.04 -19.33
C PRO A 359 -27.02 8.76 -19.82
N ILE A 360 -26.64 8.31 -21.03
CA ILE A 360 -27.15 7.09 -21.62
C ILE A 360 -26.63 5.85 -20.89
N THR A 361 -27.50 4.87 -20.67
CA THR A 361 -27.14 3.57 -20.07
C THR A 361 -27.00 2.46 -21.11
N HIS A 362 -27.53 2.66 -22.32
CA HIS A 362 -27.47 1.69 -23.41
C HIS A 362 -27.11 2.38 -24.73
N GLY A 363 -25.83 2.73 -24.90
CA GLY A 363 -25.33 3.44 -26.04
C GLY A 363 -25.41 2.64 -27.33
N SER A 364 -25.68 3.35 -28.47
CA SER A 364 -25.66 2.76 -29.79
C SER A 364 -24.29 2.93 -30.45
N TYR A 365 -23.75 1.87 -31.04
CA TYR A 365 -22.49 1.91 -31.80
C TYR A 365 -22.55 2.94 -32.92
N LYS A 366 -23.61 2.91 -33.73
CA LYS A 366 -23.83 3.87 -34.86
C LYS A 366 -23.86 5.32 -34.36
N ARG A 367 -24.48 5.58 -33.22
CA ARG A 367 -24.53 6.93 -32.62
C ARG A 367 -23.16 7.34 -32.08
N MET A 368 -22.49 6.45 -31.38
CA MET A 368 -21.16 6.71 -30.85
C MET A 368 -20.15 7.06 -31.94
N GLU A 369 -20.19 6.35 -33.08
CA GLU A 369 -19.37 6.67 -34.26
C GLU A 369 -19.66 8.07 -34.81
N LYS A 370 -20.94 8.51 -34.83
CA LYS A 370 -21.28 9.87 -35.23
C LYS A 370 -20.75 10.91 -34.23
N GLU A 371 -20.84 10.64 -32.93
CA GLU A 371 -20.32 11.54 -31.94
C GLU A 371 -18.77 11.64 -32.03
N ALA A 372 -18.08 10.51 -32.25
CA ALA A 372 -16.63 10.47 -32.42
C ALA A 372 -16.16 11.28 -33.64
N LYS A 373 -16.91 11.22 -34.77
CA LYS A 373 -16.59 12.00 -36.00
C LYS A 373 -16.75 13.50 -35.85
N ARG A 374 -17.46 13.99 -34.85
CA ARG A 374 -17.66 15.42 -34.60
C ARG A 374 -16.55 16.03 -33.76
N PHE A 375 -15.84 15.19 -33.01
CA PHE A 375 -14.78 15.62 -32.10
C PHE A 375 -13.50 15.96 -32.87
N ASP A 376 -12.88 17.08 -32.54
CA ASP A 376 -11.58 17.47 -33.08
C ASP A 376 -10.44 16.78 -32.32
N TYR A 377 -9.88 15.72 -32.91
CA TYR A 377 -8.82 14.92 -32.27
C TYR A 377 -7.49 15.67 -32.14
N THR A 378 -7.28 16.80 -32.86
CA THR A 378 -6.06 17.61 -32.65
C THR A 378 -5.96 18.16 -31.22
N VAL A 379 -7.10 18.33 -30.54
CA VAL A 379 -7.15 18.72 -29.14
C VAL A 379 -6.59 17.62 -28.23
N LEU A 380 -6.93 16.34 -28.52
CA LEU A 380 -6.39 15.20 -27.81
C LEU A 380 -4.88 15.05 -28.05
N ASP A 381 -4.43 15.27 -29.31
CA ASP A 381 -3.01 15.21 -29.67
C ASP A 381 -2.21 16.21 -28.84
N ARG A 382 -2.64 17.48 -28.79
CA ARG A 382 -2.01 18.52 -27.98
C ARG A 382 -2.01 18.19 -26.48
N ALA A 383 -3.09 17.62 -25.96
CA ALA A 383 -3.17 17.23 -24.55
C ALA A 383 -2.15 16.14 -24.20
N VAL A 384 -1.98 15.14 -25.09
CA VAL A 384 -0.98 14.08 -24.89
C VAL A 384 0.44 14.62 -25.02
N GLU A 385 0.71 15.50 -25.99
CA GLU A 385 2.02 16.18 -26.16
C GLU A 385 2.39 17.05 -24.96
N ALA A 386 1.40 17.64 -24.28
CA ALA A 386 1.59 18.45 -23.08
C ALA A 386 1.68 17.64 -21.78
N ALA A 387 1.68 16.30 -21.87
CA ALA A 387 1.78 15.42 -20.71
C ALA A 387 3.07 15.65 -19.91
N GLN A 388 2.94 15.75 -18.62
CA GLN A 388 4.07 15.88 -17.71
C GLN A 388 4.31 14.54 -17.01
N THR A 389 5.56 14.06 -17.03
CA THR A 389 5.94 12.79 -16.41
C THR A 389 6.97 13.04 -15.32
N ILE A 390 6.69 12.54 -14.12
CA ILE A 390 7.63 12.52 -12.99
C ILE A 390 7.70 11.12 -12.42
N TYR A 391 8.78 10.79 -11.70
CA TYR A 391 8.78 9.59 -10.90
C TYR A 391 8.04 9.81 -9.58
N VAL A 392 7.34 8.79 -9.10
CA VAL A 392 6.53 8.88 -7.87
C VAL A 392 7.38 9.17 -6.64
N ASP A 393 8.61 8.69 -6.60
CA ASP A 393 9.60 9.00 -5.54
C ASP A 393 10.09 10.46 -5.57
N GLU A 394 9.94 11.15 -6.71
CA GLU A 394 10.32 12.56 -6.90
C GLU A 394 9.15 13.55 -6.62
N ILE A 395 7.92 13.04 -6.44
CA ILE A 395 6.74 13.89 -6.14
C ILE A 395 7.01 14.84 -4.97
N ILE A 396 7.79 14.40 -3.99
CA ILE A 396 8.14 15.19 -2.82
C ILE A 396 9.06 16.37 -3.19
N ASP A 397 10.01 16.13 -4.10
CA ASP A 397 10.96 17.16 -4.50
C ASP A 397 10.30 18.17 -5.46
N ASP A 398 9.36 17.71 -6.29
CA ASP A 398 8.50 18.55 -7.12
C ASP A 398 7.71 19.55 -6.25
N VAL A 399 7.19 19.10 -5.12
CA VAL A 399 6.47 19.93 -4.14
C VAL A 399 7.41 20.86 -3.37
N LYS A 400 8.64 20.45 -3.05
CA LYS A 400 9.64 21.31 -2.39
C LYS A 400 10.11 22.46 -3.31
N ASN A 401 10.18 22.21 -4.61
CA ASN A 401 10.65 23.20 -5.59
C ASN A 401 9.58 24.23 -5.97
N ALA A 402 8.30 23.98 -5.68
CA ALA A 402 7.17 24.85 -6.04
C ALA A 402 6.97 26.11 -5.17
N ALA A 403 7.84 26.44 -4.28
CA ALA A 403 8.08 27.56 -3.36
C ALA A 403 8.31 27.00 -1.94
N PRO A 404 9.44 27.27 -1.30
CA PRO A 404 9.80 26.60 -0.05
C PRO A 404 8.86 27.02 1.07
N VAL A 405 8.01 26.11 1.53
CA VAL A 405 7.38 26.25 2.84
C VAL A 405 8.47 26.04 3.87
N GLU A 406 8.62 27.01 4.75
CA GLU A 406 9.61 26.95 5.82
C GLU A 406 9.41 25.72 6.70
N VAL A 407 10.50 24.99 6.97
CA VAL A 407 10.51 23.81 7.85
C VAL A 407 11.12 24.20 9.18
N ILE A 408 10.38 24.01 10.25
CA ILE A 408 10.78 24.29 11.63
C ILE A 408 11.17 22.95 12.28
N HIS A 409 12.38 22.89 12.81
CA HIS A 409 12.92 21.70 13.49
C HIS A 409 12.83 21.78 15.02
N GLU A 410 12.90 22.99 15.59
CA GLU A 410 12.86 23.23 17.02
C GLU A 410 11.68 24.11 17.39
N LEU A 411 10.93 23.69 18.42
CA LEU A 411 9.78 24.45 18.93
C LEU A 411 10.23 25.33 20.11
N ASN A 412 10.73 26.50 19.81
CA ASN A 412 11.26 27.44 20.84
C ASN A 412 10.32 28.60 21.16
N ASP A 413 9.09 28.57 20.66
CA ASP A 413 8.20 29.74 20.74
C ASP A 413 6.74 29.32 20.94
N ASP A 414 6.09 29.82 21.99
CA ASP A 414 4.68 29.55 22.35
C ASP A 414 3.67 30.10 21.32
N LYS A 415 4.13 30.85 20.33
CA LYS A 415 3.28 31.37 19.25
C LYS A 415 2.80 30.29 18.27
N TYR A 416 3.51 29.14 18.21
CA TYR A 416 3.19 28.08 17.28
C TYR A 416 2.08 27.15 17.82
N VAL A 417 1.20 26.72 16.92
CA VAL A 417 0.24 25.65 17.16
C VAL A 417 0.56 24.52 16.20
N VAL A 418 0.93 23.36 16.72
CA VAL A 418 1.21 22.16 15.91
C VAL A 418 -0.10 21.50 15.52
N ILE A 419 -0.33 21.33 14.22
CA ILE A 419 -1.46 20.58 13.69
C ILE A 419 -0.95 19.21 13.24
N ASP A 420 -1.28 18.17 14.00
CA ASP A 420 -1.00 16.80 13.62
C ASP A 420 -2.01 16.31 12.58
N ILE A 421 -1.52 16.12 11.35
CA ILE A 421 -2.37 15.75 10.20
C ILE A 421 -2.46 14.26 9.93
N ARG A 422 -1.85 13.41 10.76
CA ARG A 422 -1.94 11.93 10.64
C ARG A 422 -3.38 11.46 10.87
N THR A 423 -3.65 10.21 10.51
CA THR A 423 -4.98 9.58 10.69
C THR A 423 -5.12 8.83 12.01
N GLU A 424 -4.03 8.64 12.76
CA GLU A 424 -4.02 7.99 14.07
C GLU A 424 -4.82 8.84 15.09
N ASP A 425 -5.38 8.18 16.10
CA ASP A 425 -6.19 8.84 17.12
C ASP A 425 -5.34 9.67 18.10
N GLU A 426 -4.06 9.33 18.26
CA GLU A 426 -3.14 10.03 19.14
C GLU A 426 -2.50 11.25 18.46
N CYS A 427 -2.48 12.37 19.17
CA CYS A 427 -1.79 13.58 18.74
C CYS A 427 -0.31 13.50 19.13
N ILE A 428 0.56 14.17 18.34
CA ILE A 428 1.97 14.30 18.72
C ILE A 428 2.10 15.06 20.06
N GLU A 429 2.93 14.55 20.94
CA GLU A 429 3.34 15.28 22.15
C GLU A 429 4.45 16.26 21.81
N THR A 430 4.23 17.54 22.10
CA THR A 430 5.20 18.62 21.82
C THR A 430 5.23 19.62 22.97
N SER A 431 6.24 20.47 23.02
CA SER A 431 6.34 21.59 23.98
C SER A 431 5.32 22.70 23.71
N CYS A 432 4.78 22.78 22.47
CA CYS A 432 3.79 23.77 22.08
C CYS A 432 2.37 23.18 22.11
N GLN A 433 1.36 24.06 22.00
CA GLN A 433 -0.03 23.62 21.81
C GLN A 433 -0.15 22.74 20.58
N SER A 434 -0.67 21.52 20.72
CA SER A 434 -0.95 20.62 19.61
C SER A 434 -2.44 20.37 19.46
N ILE A 435 -2.91 20.30 18.21
CA ILE A 435 -4.29 19.98 17.86
C ILE A 435 -4.29 18.88 16.80
N LYS A 436 -5.31 18.04 16.83
CA LYS A 436 -5.49 16.97 15.87
C LYS A 436 -6.45 17.41 14.78
N ILE A 437 -5.95 17.53 13.55
CA ILE A 437 -6.78 17.73 12.35
C ILE A 437 -6.24 16.81 11.27
N PRO A 438 -6.82 15.62 11.10
CA PRO A 438 -6.38 14.71 10.04
C PRO A 438 -6.38 15.39 8.67
N PHE A 439 -5.37 15.08 7.83
CA PHE A 439 -5.13 15.75 6.55
C PHE A 439 -6.40 15.91 5.68
N HIS A 440 -7.29 14.93 5.70
CA HIS A 440 -8.53 14.95 4.93
C HIS A 440 -9.58 15.99 5.41
N LYS A 441 -9.49 16.47 6.64
CA LYS A 441 -10.33 17.54 7.20
C LYS A 441 -9.64 18.89 7.18
N LEU A 442 -8.33 18.93 6.90
CA LEU A 442 -7.50 20.12 7.07
C LEU A 442 -8.04 21.32 6.31
N LYS A 443 -8.42 21.16 5.03
CA LYS A 443 -8.97 22.24 4.19
C LYS A 443 -10.20 22.92 4.81
N THR A 444 -11.09 22.15 5.40
CA THR A 444 -12.36 22.65 5.97
C THR A 444 -12.17 23.19 7.38
N GLU A 445 -11.38 22.49 8.19
CA GLU A 445 -11.19 22.86 9.60
C GLU A 445 -10.17 23.99 9.77
N PHE A 446 -9.16 24.09 8.89
CA PHE A 446 -8.16 25.16 8.95
C PHE A 446 -8.79 26.55 8.81
N LYS A 447 -9.82 26.70 7.95
CA LYS A 447 -10.55 27.97 7.77
C LYS A 447 -11.29 28.45 9.03
N LYS A 448 -11.54 27.55 9.98
CA LYS A 448 -12.22 27.86 11.25
C LYS A 448 -11.24 28.26 12.35
N LEU A 449 -9.93 28.08 12.11
CA LEU A 449 -8.90 28.41 13.08
C LEU A 449 -8.60 29.92 13.08
N PRO A 450 -8.16 30.49 14.23
CA PRO A 450 -7.73 31.87 14.35
C PRO A 450 -6.60 32.20 13.36
N GLN A 451 -6.81 33.14 12.45
CA GLN A 451 -5.84 33.43 11.37
C GLN A 451 -4.62 34.26 11.84
N GLU A 452 -4.67 34.78 13.04
CA GLU A 452 -3.55 35.51 13.70
C GLU A 452 -2.49 34.59 14.30
N LYS A 453 -2.75 33.28 14.39
CA LYS A 453 -1.78 32.28 14.91
C LYS A 453 -0.93 31.70 13.79
N GLU A 454 0.29 31.26 14.16
CA GLU A 454 1.21 30.55 13.29
C GLU A 454 1.02 29.03 13.45
N TYR A 455 0.78 28.33 12.36
CA TYR A 455 0.47 26.89 12.36
C TYR A 455 1.61 26.07 11.76
N LEU A 456 1.96 24.99 12.43
CA LEU A 456 2.98 24.03 11.97
C LEU A 456 2.32 22.68 11.67
N LEU A 457 2.26 22.30 10.41
CA LEU A 457 1.72 21.00 10.03
C LEU A 457 2.73 19.89 10.31
N TYR A 458 2.29 18.84 10.99
CA TYR A 458 3.12 17.69 11.33
C TYR A 458 2.58 16.39 10.71
N CYS A 459 3.49 15.60 10.14
CA CYS A 459 3.30 14.16 9.86
C CYS A 459 4.62 13.43 10.06
N GLU A 460 4.58 12.12 10.29
CA GLU A 460 5.74 11.30 10.67
C GLU A 460 6.97 11.46 9.75
N LYS A 461 6.77 11.59 8.44
CA LYS A 461 7.86 11.74 7.44
C LYS A 461 8.03 13.17 6.91
N GLY A 462 7.25 14.12 7.36
CA GLY A 462 7.28 15.51 6.90
C GLY A 462 6.75 15.75 5.47
N ILE A 463 6.34 14.70 4.75
CA ILE A 463 5.96 14.74 3.34
C ILE A 463 4.55 15.28 3.15
N MET A 464 3.59 14.66 3.83
CA MET A 464 2.19 15.07 3.76
C MET A 464 1.99 16.47 4.36
N SER A 465 2.70 16.80 5.44
CA SER A 465 2.66 18.14 6.03
C SER A 465 3.18 19.20 5.05
N GLN A 466 4.24 18.91 4.29
CA GLN A 466 4.77 19.84 3.30
C GLN A 466 3.82 20.05 2.12
N LEU A 467 3.23 18.97 1.59
CA LEU A 467 2.22 19.02 0.52
C LEU A 467 1.01 19.87 0.94
N HIS A 468 0.49 19.62 2.13
CA HIS A 468 -0.68 20.35 2.62
C HIS A 468 -0.37 21.80 3.00
N ALA A 469 0.81 22.09 3.54
CA ALA A 469 1.22 23.45 3.81
C ALA A 469 1.37 24.25 2.50
N GLN A 470 1.96 23.65 1.47
CA GLN A 470 2.04 24.28 0.15
C GLN A 470 0.65 24.53 -0.46
N TYR A 471 -0.26 23.55 -0.37
CA TYR A 471 -1.65 23.72 -0.79
C TYR A 471 -2.35 24.89 -0.11
N LEU A 472 -2.24 24.98 1.23
CA LEU A 472 -2.88 26.08 1.98
C LEU A 472 -2.30 27.45 1.60
N ARG A 473 -1.01 27.53 1.32
CA ARG A 473 -0.37 28.79 0.90
C ARG A 473 -0.75 29.19 -0.53
N ASP A 474 -0.65 28.27 -1.48
CA ASP A 474 -0.80 28.60 -2.91
C ASP A 474 -2.25 28.81 -3.33
N LEU A 475 -3.16 28.02 -2.78
CA LEU A 475 -4.56 28.01 -3.20
C LEU A 475 -5.53 28.70 -2.22
N GLU A 476 -5.20 28.69 -0.94
CA GLU A 476 -6.04 29.30 0.09
C GLU A 476 -5.41 30.61 0.63
N SER A 477 -4.26 31.01 0.10
CA SER A 477 -3.53 32.25 0.49
C SER A 477 -3.19 32.33 1.99
N CYS A 478 -2.96 31.18 2.63
CA CYS A 478 -2.65 31.10 4.06
C CYS A 478 -1.16 31.25 4.28
N GLU A 479 -0.65 32.45 4.55
CA GLU A 479 0.79 32.71 4.76
C GLU A 479 1.30 32.23 6.13
N ASN A 480 0.42 31.99 7.09
CA ASN A 480 0.69 31.61 8.48
C ASN A 480 0.86 30.08 8.68
N VAL A 481 1.24 29.35 7.63
CA VAL A 481 1.42 27.90 7.67
C VAL A 481 2.84 27.53 7.33
N ARG A 482 3.44 26.67 8.18
CA ARG A 482 4.78 26.06 8.00
C ARG A 482 4.73 24.58 8.29
N VAL A 483 5.87 23.90 8.20
CA VAL A 483 6.00 22.47 8.44
C VAL A 483 6.83 22.25 9.70
N TYR A 484 6.37 21.37 10.58
CA TYR A 484 7.15 20.85 11.71
C TYR A 484 7.78 19.51 11.36
N ARG A 485 9.08 19.41 11.54
CA ARG A 485 9.85 18.18 11.38
C ARG A 485 10.85 18.09 12.53
N PRO A 486 10.50 17.35 13.62
CA PRO A 486 11.37 17.16 14.78
C PRO A 486 12.68 16.45 14.45
#